data_1c8085d62ecbf4cc5509d2a30d60a4c6
#
_entry.id   1c8085d62ecbf4cc5509d2a30d60a4c6
#
_cell.length_a   1.000
_cell.length_b   1.000
_cell.length_c   1.000
_cell.angle_alpha   90.00
_cell.angle_beta   90.00
_cell.angle_gamma   90.00
#
_symmetry.space_group_name_H-M   'P 1'
#
loop_
_entity.id
_entity.type
_entity.pdbx_description
1 polymer ?
#
loop_
_entity_poly.entity_id
_entity_poly.type
_entity_poly.pdbx_seq_one_letter_code
_entity_poly.pdbx_strand_id
1 'polypeptide(L)'
;MRELTMREFKPKPLLRTAEHIPEKARFPAIDAHNHLFGEAPAAQLLRAMDAAGVAVFVNVTGNASLPFDGRGYTIRRRPLAEFIQNYCRPHPRRFACFTMAAFARWEEFTLFRTPENPSGDPRRWVEQCIAELEQDVRAGARGLKVTKELGLRFRDTDGSMIPVDDPRLAPIWRRAGELDIPVLIHTSDPLGFFLPADPTNEHTPTLLEFPGWSFVGSQFSKMELLAQRDRMIAAHPRTRFLCAHVANLPEDLAAVDRILEEHPNTMIDFSARLDELGRQPYSAREFFLKHQDRILFGVDMPVDPDVYRCYFRFLETRDEYFEYPDYLGRWGRCRWRIYGLGLPERVLRKIYNKNALRVIPGLEGSL
;
A
#
# COMPACT_ATOMS: atom_id res chain seq x y z
N MET A 1 -38.51 -22.95 5.71
CA MET A 1 -37.50 -22.01 6.25
C MET A 1 -37.18 -21.04 5.13
N ARG A 2 -37.10 -19.74 5.41
CA ARG A 2 -36.65 -18.74 4.42
C ARG A 2 -35.19 -19.02 4.12
N GLU A 3 -34.78 -19.04 2.84
CA GLU A 3 -33.37 -19.09 2.46
C GLU A 3 -32.67 -17.82 2.94
N LEU A 4 -31.57 -17.98 3.67
CA LEU A 4 -30.70 -16.89 4.08
C LEU A 4 -29.67 -16.63 2.99
N THR A 5 -29.67 -15.43 2.45
CA THR A 5 -28.62 -15.01 1.52
C THR A 5 -27.31 -14.75 2.24
N MET A 6 -26.18 -14.83 1.52
CA MET A 6 -24.86 -14.46 2.06
C MET A 6 -24.83 -13.03 2.63
N ARG A 7 -25.62 -12.11 2.08
CA ARG A 7 -25.73 -10.72 2.57
C ARG A 7 -26.45 -10.62 3.89
N GLU A 8 -27.40 -11.51 4.15
CA GLU A 8 -28.20 -11.54 5.38
C GLU A 8 -27.50 -12.31 6.50
N PHE A 9 -26.58 -13.23 6.16
CA PHE A 9 -25.85 -14.02 7.13
C PHE A 9 -24.75 -13.19 7.81
N LYS A 10 -25.09 -12.59 8.94
CA LYS A 10 -24.17 -11.76 9.77
C LYS A 10 -24.21 -12.26 11.22
N PRO A 11 -23.59 -13.41 11.48
CA PRO A 11 -23.58 -13.97 12.83
C PRO A 11 -22.82 -13.03 13.78
N LYS A 12 -23.42 -12.78 14.95
CA LYS A 12 -22.74 -12.12 16.06
C LYS A 12 -22.06 -13.19 16.91
N PRO A 13 -20.78 -13.02 17.27
CA PRO A 13 -20.10 -13.97 18.14
C PRO A 13 -20.77 -13.96 19.53
N LEU A 14 -20.91 -15.15 20.11
CA LEU A 14 -21.34 -15.33 21.49
C LEU A 14 -20.14 -15.49 22.44
N LEU A 15 -18.93 -15.42 21.92
CA LEU A 15 -17.70 -15.48 22.70
C LEU A 15 -17.60 -14.24 23.60
N ARG A 16 -17.12 -14.47 24.82
CA ARG A 16 -16.78 -13.41 25.78
C ARG A 16 -15.27 -13.42 25.94
N THR A 17 -14.61 -12.62 25.12
CA THR A 17 -13.15 -12.45 25.13
C THR A 17 -12.79 -11.12 25.80
N ALA A 18 -11.57 -11.02 26.32
CA ALA A 18 -11.05 -9.76 26.80
C ALA A 18 -10.85 -8.78 25.63
N GLU A 19 -11.09 -7.50 25.89
CA GLU A 19 -10.90 -6.45 24.89
C GLU A 19 -9.93 -5.40 25.44
N HIS A 20 -8.87 -5.13 24.66
CA HIS A 20 -7.85 -4.13 24.97
C HIS A 20 -7.67 -3.24 23.75
N ILE A 21 -8.57 -2.27 23.57
CA ILE A 21 -8.52 -1.35 22.42
C ILE A 21 -7.61 -0.17 22.81
N PRO A 22 -6.41 -0.03 22.19
CA PRO A 22 -5.54 1.10 22.45
C PRO A 22 -6.22 2.40 22.01
N GLU A 23 -6.23 3.40 22.86
CA GLU A 23 -6.72 4.73 22.48
C GLU A 23 -5.80 5.39 21.45
N LYS A 24 -4.49 5.22 21.65
CA LYS A 24 -3.42 5.71 20.77
C LYS A 24 -2.35 4.66 20.58
N ALA A 25 -1.57 4.78 19.51
CA ALA A 25 -0.35 4.00 19.34
C ALA A 25 0.56 4.12 20.57
N ARG A 26 1.16 3.02 21.02
CA ARG A 26 2.08 2.98 22.15
C ARG A 26 3.31 3.87 21.96
N PHE A 27 3.72 4.10 20.74
CA PHE A 27 4.78 5.02 20.33
C PHE A 27 4.29 5.82 19.13
N PRO A 28 4.79 7.07 18.92
CA PRO A 28 4.42 7.87 17.76
C PRO A 28 4.54 7.04 16.49
N ALA A 29 3.44 6.91 15.73
CA ALA A 29 3.41 6.09 14.52
C ALA A 29 3.61 6.96 13.28
N ILE A 30 4.37 6.46 12.30
CA ILE A 30 4.47 7.01 10.95
C ILE A 30 3.65 6.11 10.04
N ASP A 31 2.54 6.62 9.52
CA ASP A 31 1.78 5.96 8.47
C ASP A 31 2.50 6.15 7.13
N ALA A 32 3.35 5.16 6.80
CA ALA A 32 4.27 5.22 5.67
C ALA A 32 3.64 4.80 4.34
N HIS A 33 2.42 4.25 4.36
CA HIS A 33 1.66 3.91 3.18
C HIS A 33 0.20 4.30 3.35
N ASN A 34 -0.15 5.46 2.85
CA ASN A 34 -1.53 5.90 2.76
C ASN A 34 -1.74 6.84 1.56
N HIS A 35 -2.98 7.09 1.25
CA HIS A 35 -3.44 7.99 0.21
C HIS A 35 -4.36 9.05 0.78
N LEU A 36 -4.38 10.22 0.15
CA LEU A 36 -5.41 11.20 0.44
C LEU A 36 -6.69 10.77 -0.33
N PHE A 37 -7.50 9.94 0.31
CA PHE A 37 -8.80 9.53 -0.23
C PHE A 37 -9.79 10.70 -0.14
N GLY A 38 -10.12 11.28 -1.29
CA GLY A 38 -10.95 12.49 -1.36
C GLY A 38 -10.17 13.77 -0.96
N GLU A 39 -10.91 14.83 -0.71
CA GLU A 39 -10.38 16.14 -0.30
C GLU A 39 -10.71 16.35 1.18
N ALA A 40 -9.75 16.11 2.06
CA ALA A 40 -9.87 16.39 3.49
C ALA A 40 -8.94 17.56 3.86
N PRO A 41 -9.41 18.62 4.51
CA PRO A 41 -8.55 19.69 5.01
C PRO A 41 -7.46 19.16 5.97
N ALA A 42 -6.24 19.73 5.90
CA ALA A 42 -5.15 19.33 6.77
C ALA A 42 -5.55 19.29 8.26
N ALA A 43 -6.32 20.26 8.72
CA ALA A 43 -6.82 20.32 10.10
C ALA A 43 -7.72 19.12 10.49
N GLN A 44 -8.47 18.56 9.55
CA GLN A 44 -9.27 17.35 9.81
C GLN A 44 -8.36 16.14 9.96
N LEU A 45 -7.39 15.95 9.06
CA LEU A 45 -6.42 14.86 9.13
C LEU A 45 -5.61 14.93 10.42
N LEU A 46 -5.12 16.12 10.79
CA LEU A 46 -4.36 16.33 12.02
C LEU A 46 -5.15 15.94 13.26
N ARG A 47 -6.44 16.32 13.35
CA ARG A 47 -7.29 15.89 14.48
C ARG A 47 -7.40 14.37 14.58
N ALA A 48 -7.60 13.69 13.45
CA ALA A 48 -7.70 12.23 13.43
C ALA A 48 -6.36 11.57 13.79
N MET A 49 -5.26 12.07 13.25
CA MET A 49 -3.91 11.62 13.57
C MET A 49 -3.58 11.81 15.07
N ASP A 50 -3.88 12.98 15.63
CA ASP A 50 -3.64 13.29 17.05
C ASP A 50 -4.49 12.42 17.98
N ALA A 51 -5.73 12.13 17.60
CA ALA A 51 -6.62 11.24 18.33
C ALA A 51 -6.11 9.79 18.39
N ALA A 52 -5.30 9.37 17.39
CA ALA A 52 -4.76 8.02 17.31
C ALA A 52 -3.25 7.92 17.63
N GLY A 53 -2.54 9.02 17.85
CA GLY A 53 -1.10 9.00 18.08
C GLY A 53 -0.27 8.77 16.81
N VAL A 54 -0.80 9.14 15.63
CA VAL A 54 -0.08 9.13 14.36
C VAL A 54 0.69 10.44 14.23
N ALA A 55 2.01 10.35 14.25
CA ALA A 55 2.89 11.50 14.17
C ALA A 55 3.03 12.04 12.75
N VAL A 56 3.17 11.16 11.75
CA VAL A 56 3.38 11.52 10.35
C VAL A 56 2.45 10.71 9.46
N PHE A 57 1.87 11.39 8.47
CA PHE A 57 1.12 10.80 7.38
C PHE A 57 1.91 10.97 6.08
N VAL A 58 2.21 9.87 5.40
CA VAL A 58 2.88 9.87 4.10
C VAL A 58 1.86 9.60 3.01
N ASN A 59 1.51 10.65 2.24
CA ASN A 59 0.70 10.47 1.04
C ASN A 59 1.57 9.93 -0.09
N VAL A 60 1.44 8.64 -0.38
CA VAL A 60 2.29 8.00 -1.41
C VAL A 60 1.88 8.35 -2.86
N THR A 61 0.78 9.08 -3.06
CA THR A 61 0.31 9.57 -4.35
C THR A 61 0.16 11.08 -4.37
N GLY A 62 1.20 11.81 -3.97
CA GLY A 62 1.15 13.26 -3.80
C GLY A 62 0.80 14.05 -5.06
N ASN A 63 1.14 13.54 -6.26
CA ASN A 63 0.79 14.13 -7.55
C ASN A 63 -0.44 13.49 -8.22
N ALA A 64 -1.28 12.80 -7.44
CA ALA A 64 -2.52 12.21 -7.93
C ALA A 64 -3.62 12.24 -6.87
N SER A 65 -4.87 12.16 -7.31
CA SER A 65 -6.02 11.83 -6.47
C SER A 65 -6.60 10.49 -6.87
N LEU A 66 -7.21 9.80 -5.91
CA LEU A 66 -7.82 8.49 -6.11
C LEU A 66 -9.33 8.56 -5.81
N PRO A 67 -10.14 9.13 -6.71
CA PRO A 67 -11.58 9.10 -6.53
C PRO A 67 -12.12 7.68 -6.66
N PHE A 68 -13.13 7.37 -5.85
CA PHE A 68 -13.85 6.11 -5.87
C PHE A 68 -15.18 6.29 -6.62
N ASP A 69 -15.44 5.48 -7.65
CA ASP A 69 -16.63 5.62 -8.52
C ASP A 69 -17.64 4.46 -8.38
N GLY A 70 -17.53 3.66 -7.31
CA GLY A 70 -18.39 2.50 -7.07
C GLY A 70 -17.98 1.23 -7.81
N ARG A 71 -17.06 1.29 -8.77
CA ARG A 71 -16.45 0.12 -9.42
C ARG A 71 -15.04 -0.16 -8.91
N GLY A 72 -14.44 0.81 -8.25
CA GLY A 72 -13.08 0.83 -7.76
C GLY A 72 -12.58 2.28 -7.68
N TYR A 73 -11.27 2.45 -7.68
CA TYR A 73 -10.65 3.77 -7.77
C TYR A 73 -10.14 4.04 -9.19
N THR A 74 -10.03 5.33 -9.51
CA THR A 74 -9.29 5.82 -10.68
C THR A 74 -8.13 6.68 -10.20
N ILE A 75 -7.11 6.88 -11.03
CA ILE A 75 -6.00 7.77 -10.73
C ILE A 75 -6.17 9.03 -11.59
N ARG A 76 -6.25 10.18 -10.95
CA ARG A 76 -6.31 11.48 -11.63
C ARG A 76 -5.08 12.28 -11.27
N ARG A 77 -4.29 12.63 -12.27
CA ARG A 77 -3.08 13.44 -12.08
C ARG A 77 -3.43 14.81 -11.50
N ARG A 78 -2.60 15.27 -10.55
CA ARG A 78 -2.63 16.61 -9.97
C ARG A 78 -1.20 17.15 -9.88
N PRO A 79 -1.00 18.48 -9.84
CA PRO A 79 0.30 19.04 -9.52
C PRO A 79 0.73 18.64 -8.10
N LEU A 80 1.95 18.10 -7.95
CA LEU A 80 2.51 17.77 -6.63
C LEU A 80 2.55 19.01 -5.72
N ALA A 81 2.76 20.18 -6.30
CA ALA A 81 2.80 21.45 -5.60
C ALA A 81 1.53 21.72 -4.76
N GLU A 82 0.35 21.24 -5.19
CA GLU A 82 -0.89 21.39 -4.42
C GLU A 82 -0.80 20.68 -3.07
N PHE A 83 -0.33 19.43 -3.05
CA PHE A 83 -0.17 18.69 -1.80
C PHE A 83 0.92 19.33 -0.93
N ILE A 84 2.03 19.70 -1.52
CA ILE A 84 3.14 20.33 -0.78
C ILE A 84 2.69 21.66 -0.15
N GLN A 85 1.96 22.51 -0.88
CA GLN A 85 1.51 23.81 -0.39
C GLN A 85 0.43 23.68 0.69
N ASN A 86 -0.50 22.73 0.53
CA ASN A 86 -1.66 22.62 1.41
C ASN A 86 -1.40 21.78 2.66
N TYR A 87 -0.40 20.87 2.63
CA TYR A 87 -0.15 19.93 3.73
C TYR A 87 1.29 19.98 4.23
N CYS A 88 2.29 19.74 3.35
CA CYS A 88 3.68 19.60 3.81
C CYS A 88 4.27 20.92 4.31
N ARG A 89 4.09 22.02 3.57
CA ARG A 89 4.67 23.32 3.92
C ARG A 89 4.11 23.91 5.21
N PRO A 90 2.76 23.91 5.46
CA PRO A 90 2.22 24.37 6.72
C PRO A 90 2.54 23.46 7.91
N HIS A 91 2.73 22.16 7.67
CA HIS A 91 2.92 21.14 8.70
C HIS A 91 4.09 20.19 8.37
N PRO A 92 5.34 20.70 8.28
CA PRO A 92 6.47 19.97 7.68
C PRO A 92 6.91 18.73 8.45
N ARG A 93 6.51 18.59 9.73
CA ARG A 93 6.77 17.42 10.56
C ARG A 93 5.60 16.44 10.65
N ARG A 94 4.49 16.74 9.96
CA ARG A 94 3.26 15.95 10.06
C ARG A 94 2.88 15.30 8.74
N PHE A 95 3.29 15.87 7.62
CA PHE A 95 2.98 15.36 6.29
C PHE A 95 4.23 15.23 5.45
N ALA A 96 4.31 14.11 4.74
CA ALA A 96 5.27 13.88 3.67
C ALA A 96 4.54 13.29 2.45
N CYS A 97 5.18 13.29 1.30
CA CYS A 97 4.59 12.68 0.12
C CYS A 97 5.63 11.98 -0.76
N PHE A 98 5.15 10.99 -1.51
CA PHE A 98 5.81 10.43 -2.67
C PHE A 98 5.18 11.03 -3.93
N THR A 99 5.82 10.82 -5.06
CA THR A 99 5.28 11.09 -6.38
C THR A 99 5.06 9.81 -7.14
N MET A 100 4.14 9.80 -8.08
CA MET A 100 4.03 8.76 -9.11
C MET A 100 4.79 9.15 -10.39
N ALA A 101 5.34 10.36 -10.48
CA ALA A 101 5.89 10.94 -11.70
C ALA A 101 4.95 10.69 -12.89
N ALA A 102 5.47 10.27 -14.05
CA ALA A 102 4.65 9.99 -15.22
C ALA A 102 3.71 8.78 -15.09
N PHE A 103 3.89 7.90 -14.09
CA PHE A 103 2.95 6.81 -13.82
C PHE A 103 1.57 7.28 -13.30
N ALA A 104 1.42 8.55 -12.91
CA ALA A 104 0.14 9.13 -12.56
C ALA A 104 -0.81 9.34 -13.76
N ARG A 105 -0.35 9.10 -14.98
CA ARG A 105 -1.12 9.21 -16.21
C ARG A 105 -1.86 7.91 -16.49
N TRP A 106 -3.04 7.80 -15.96
CA TRP A 106 -3.89 6.62 -16.05
C TRP A 106 -4.79 6.56 -17.28
N GLU A 107 -5.10 7.72 -17.89
CA GLU A 107 -6.33 7.92 -18.67
C GLU A 107 -6.45 7.07 -19.95
N GLU A 108 -5.36 6.50 -20.48
CA GLU A 108 -5.40 5.77 -21.74
C GLU A 108 -4.91 4.32 -21.68
N PHE A 109 -4.50 3.82 -20.51
CA PHE A 109 -3.88 2.50 -20.32
C PHE A 109 -2.67 2.18 -21.22
N THR A 110 -2.25 3.13 -22.07
CA THR A 110 -1.04 3.03 -22.89
C THR A 110 0.05 3.84 -22.21
N LEU A 111 1.04 3.17 -21.63
CA LEU A 111 2.05 3.83 -20.80
C LEU A 111 2.89 4.83 -21.60
N PHE A 112 3.41 4.41 -22.74
CA PHE A 112 4.39 5.23 -23.47
C PHE A 112 3.78 6.30 -24.39
N ARG A 113 2.52 6.16 -24.79
CA ARG A 113 1.85 7.15 -25.64
C ARG A 113 1.10 8.18 -24.78
N THR A 114 1.57 9.41 -24.84
CA THR A 114 0.98 10.56 -24.11
C THR A 114 0.86 11.76 -25.07
N PRO A 115 0.12 12.81 -24.71
CA PRO A 115 0.07 14.03 -25.53
C PRO A 115 1.48 14.61 -25.82
N GLU A 116 2.40 14.50 -24.88
CA GLU A 116 3.79 14.98 -25.02
C GLU A 116 4.71 13.97 -25.75
N ASN A 117 4.25 12.72 -25.86
CA ASN A 117 4.93 11.64 -26.58
C ASN A 117 3.96 10.89 -27.51
N PRO A 118 3.42 11.55 -28.55
CA PRO A 118 2.37 10.97 -29.40
C PRO A 118 2.86 9.79 -30.25
N SER A 119 4.16 9.66 -30.48
CA SER A 119 4.77 8.50 -31.15
C SER A 119 4.74 7.23 -30.27
N GLY A 120 4.64 7.38 -28.93
CA GLY A 120 4.79 6.26 -28.00
C GLY A 120 6.21 5.74 -27.90
N ASP A 121 7.24 6.56 -28.19
CA ASP A 121 8.65 6.18 -28.01
C ASP A 121 8.93 5.93 -26.52
N PRO A 122 9.31 4.69 -26.13
CA PRO A 122 9.58 4.37 -24.74
C PRO A 122 10.76 5.16 -24.15
N ARG A 123 11.78 5.46 -24.94
CA ARG A 123 12.96 6.21 -24.47
C ARG A 123 12.56 7.62 -24.06
N ARG A 124 11.82 8.30 -24.93
CA ARG A 124 11.32 9.64 -24.65
C ARG A 124 10.42 9.69 -23.42
N TRP A 125 9.55 8.71 -23.27
CA TRP A 125 8.68 8.62 -22.10
C TRP A 125 9.48 8.40 -20.79
N VAL A 126 10.50 7.52 -20.82
CA VAL A 126 11.37 7.26 -19.67
C VAL A 126 12.17 8.50 -19.29
N GLU A 127 12.72 9.24 -20.28
CA GLU A 127 13.41 10.52 -20.05
C GLU A 127 12.47 11.55 -19.38
N GLN A 128 11.23 11.66 -19.85
CA GLN A 128 10.22 12.53 -19.26
C GLN A 128 9.87 12.08 -17.83
N CYS A 129 9.69 10.79 -17.60
CA CYS A 129 9.40 10.25 -16.28
C CYS A 129 10.53 10.56 -15.28
N ILE A 130 11.78 10.43 -15.70
CA ILE A 130 12.96 10.77 -14.89
C ILE A 130 13.00 12.27 -14.59
N ALA A 131 12.77 13.11 -15.59
CA ALA A 131 12.77 14.55 -15.41
C ALA A 131 11.66 15.01 -14.43
N GLU A 132 10.45 14.44 -14.53
CA GLU A 132 9.37 14.68 -13.58
C GLU A 132 9.74 14.20 -12.18
N LEU A 133 10.29 12.99 -12.04
CA LEU A 133 10.75 12.46 -10.77
C LEU A 133 11.76 13.39 -10.09
N GLU A 134 12.77 13.85 -10.82
CA GLU A 134 13.77 14.77 -10.32
C GLU A 134 13.16 16.13 -9.90
N GLN A 135 12.24 16.65 -10.70
CA GLN A 135 11.52 17.88 -10.37
C GLN A 135 10.73 17.73 -9.10
N ASP A 136 9.99 16.63 -8.96
CA ASP A 136 9.15 16.35 -7.80
C ASP A 136 9.99 16.14 -6.53
N VAL A 137 11.14 15.45 -6.64
CA VAL A 137 12.07 15.28 -5.52
C VAL A 137 12.66 16.62 -5.08
N ARG A 138 13.06 17.49 -6.03
CA ARG A 138 13.50 18.86 -5.71
C ARG A 138 12.39 19.69 -5.05
N ALA A 139 11.13 19.46 -5.43
CA ALA A 139 9.98 20.11 -4.82
C ALA A 139 9.64 19.57 -3.42
N GLY A 140 10.12 18.39 -3.05
CA GLY A 140 9.95 17.82 -1.71
C GLY A 140 9.34 16.41 -1.65
N ALA A 141 9.13 15.72 -2.79
CA ALA A 141 8.76 14.30 -2.78
C ALA A 141 9.87 13.46 -2.16
N ARG A 142 9.50 12.44 -1.37
CA ARG A 142 10.41 11.60 -0.59
C ARG A 142 10.51 10.15 -1.10
N GLY A 143 9.84 9.83 -2.20
CA GLY A 143 9.84 8.51 -2.81
C GLY A 143 9.06 8.49 -4.12
N LEU A 144 9.18 7.37 -4.84
CA LEU A 144 8.41 7.07 -6.04
C LEU A 144 7.35 6.02 -5.70
N LYS A 145 6.09 6.25 -6.08
CA LYS A 145 5.01 5.25 -6.03
C LYS A 145 4.74 4.69 -7.41
N VAL A 146 4.70 3.37 -7.49
CA VAL A 146 4.23 2.64 -8.67
C VAL A 146 3.06 1.76 -8.25
N THR A 147 1.96 1.85 -8.98
CA THR A 147 0.73 1.12 -8.69
C THR A 147 0.64 -0.16 -9.53
N LYS A 148 -0.26 -1.05 -9.16
CA LYS A 148 -0.47 -2.37 -9.81
C LYS A 148 -0.88 -2.30 -11.28
N GLU A 149 -1.19 -1.13 -11.77
CA GLU A 149 -1.46 -0.89 -13.19
C GLU A 149 -0.27 -1.29 -14.06
N LEU A 150 0.95 -1.15 -13.55
CA LEU A 150 2.13 -1.76 -14.16
C LEU A 150 2.06 -3.29 -13.97
N GLY A 151 1.97 -3.99 -15.07
CA GLY A 151 1.76 -5.43 -15.13
C GLY A 151 0.30 -5.86 -15.27
N LEU A 152 -0.68 -5.04 -14.84
CA LEU A 152 -2.10 -5.41 -14.88
C LEU A 152 -2.95 -4.59 -15.86
N ARG A 153 -2.52 -3.39 -16.23
CA ARG A 153 -3.34 -2.50 -17.06
C ARG A 153 -2.55 -1.72 -18.10
N PHE A 154 -1.34 -1.26 -17.76
CA PHE A 154 -0.53 -0.49 -18.71
C PHE A 154 -0.10 -1.36 -19.89
N ARG A 155 -0.40 -0.86 -21.10
CA ARG A 155 -0.10 -1.52 -22.36
C ARG A 155 0.93 -0.73 -23.14
N ASP A 156 1.67 -1.44 -23.97
CA ASP A 156 2.50 -0.87 -25.01
C ASP A 156 1.65 -0.40 -26.21
N THR A 157 2.26 0.24 -27.16
CA THR A 157 1.62 0.77 -28.38
C THR A 157 1.06 -0.34 -29.29
N ASP A 158 1.58 -1.56 -29.17
CA ASP A 158 1.08 -2.76 -29.88
C ASP A 158 -0.07 -3.47 -29.13
N GLY A 159 -0.46 -2.96 -27.94
CA GLY A 159 -1.51 -3.52 -27.11
C GLY A 159 -1.04 -4.61 -26.15
N SER A 160 0.23 -5.02 -26.18
CA SER A 160 0.78 -5.98 -25.21
C SER A 160 0.89 -5.35 -23.81
N MET A 161 0.74 -6.17 -22.77
CA MET A 161 0.90 -5.72 -21.39
C MET A 161 2.37 -5.46 -21.09
N ILE A 162 2.69 -4.32 -20.45
CA ILE A 162 4.04 -4.00 -20.01
C ILE A 162 4.33 -4.79 -18.73
N PRO A 163 5.33 -5.68 -18.72
CA PRO A 163 5.71 -6.42 -17.52
C PRO A 163 6.36 -5.51 -16.48
N VAL A 164 6.32 -5.93 -15.20
CA VAL A 164 6.90 -5.15 -14.09
C VAL A 164 8.42 -4.99 -14.24
N ASP A 165 9.08 -6.01 -14.79
CA ASP A 165 10.52 -6.03 -15.06
C ASP A 165 10.92 -5.59 -16.48
N ASP A 166 10.06 -4.83 -17.16
CA ASP A 166 10.38 -4.34 -18.49
C ASP A 166 11.72 -3.58 -18.48
N PRO A 167 12.72 -4.01 -19.26
CA PRO A 167 14.06 -3.42 -19.22
C PRO A 167 14.09 -1.96 -19.65
N ARG A 168 13.08 -1.49 -20.39
CA ARG A 168 12.96 -0.08 -20.79
C ARG A 168 12.73 0.83 -19.58
N LEU A 169 12.12 0.32 -18.49
CA LEU A 169 11.87 1.05 -17.26
C LEU A 169 13.09 1.10 -16.31
N ALA A 170 14.10 0.27 -16.54
CA ALA A 170 15.27 0.16 -15.66
C ALA A 170 15.99 1.49 -15.35
N PRO A 171 16.07 2.49 -16.26
CA PRO A 171 16.68 3.78 -15.93
C PRO A 171 15.94 4.54 -14.81
N ILE A 172 14.61 4.38 -14.70
CA ILE A 172 13.80 5.03 -13.67
C ILE A 172 14.18 4.47 -12.28
N TRP A 173 14.28 3.13 -12.17
CA TRP A 173 14.65 2.47 -10.92
C TRP A 173 16.07 2.88 -10.48
N ARG A 174 17.02 2.89 -11.40
CA ARG A 174 18.37 3.39 -11.13
C ARG A 174 18.38 4.82 -10.64
N ARG A 175 17.58 5.69 -11.30
CA ARG A 175 17.54 7.11 -10.93
C ARG A 175 16.94 7.31 -9.52
N ALA A 176 15.93 6.55 -9.14
CA ALA A 176 15.42 6.56 -7.78
C ALA A 176 16.50 6.18 -6.74
N GLY A 177 17.32 5.16 -7.04
CA GLY A 177 18.47 4.78 -6.22
C GLY A 177 19.55 5.87 -6.12
N GLU A 178 19.87 6.55 -7.23
CA GLU A 178 20.82 7.68 -7.29
C GLU A 178 20.32 8.90 -6.52
N LEU A 179 19.02 9.13 -6.50
CA LEU A 179 18.36 10.18 -5.71
C LEU A 179 18.20 9.81 -4.24
N ASP A 180 18.63 8.62 -3.85
CA ASP A 180 18.50 8.05 -2.50
C ASP A 180 17.06 8.03 -1.94
N ILE A 181 16.08 7.82 -2.83
CA ILE A 181 14.67 7.72 -2.47
C ILE A 181 14.16 6.29 -2.63
N PRO A 182 13.22 5.82 -1.80
CA PRO A 182 12.60 4.50 -1.97
C PRO A 182 11.60 4.49 -3.14
N VAL A 183 11.44 3.31 -3.74
CA VAL A 183 10.35 2.99 -4.66
C VAL A 183 9.32 2.14 -3.94
N LEU A 184 8.14 2.70 -3.65
CA LEU A 184 7.02 1.93 -3.13
C LEU A 184 6.25 1.33 -4.29
N ILE A 185 6.29 0.01 -4.38
CA ILE A 185 5.67 -0.73 -5.48
C ILE A 185 4.52 -1.61 -4.99
N HIS A 186 3.36 -1.43 -5.62
CA HIS A 186 2.18 -2.28 -5.48
C HIS A 186 2.05 -3.10 -6.77
N THR A 187 2.30 -4.41 -6.72
CA THR A 187 2.42 -5.25 -7.92
C THR A 187 1.16 -6.03 -8.25
N SER A 188 0.46 -6.53 -7.22
CA SER A 188 -0.75 -7.36 -7.39
C SER A 188 -1.68 -7.22 -6.19
N ASP A 189 -2.81 -7.91 -6.21
CA ASP A 189 -3.77 -8.00 -5.12
C ASP A 189 -3.85 -9.43 -4.54
N PRO A 190 -4.65 -9.70 -3.49
CA PRO A 190 -4.86 -11.03 -2.96
C PRO A 190 -5.18 -12.07 -4.05
N LEU A 191 -4.77 -13.32 -3.84
CA LEU A 191 -4.94 -14.39 -4.82
C LEU A 191 -6.40 -14.54 -5.28
N GLY A 192 -7.35 -14.35 -4.38
CA GLY A 192 -8.78 -14.43 -4.70
C GLY A 192 -9.23 -13.43 -5.77
N PHE A 193 -8.49 -12.33 -6.00
CA PHE A 193 -8.82 -11.35 -7.04
C PHE A 193 -8.45 -11.84 -8.46
N PHE A 194 -7.64 -12.90 -8.55
CA PHE A 194 -7.27 -13.58 -9.80
C PHE A 194 -8.09 -14.84 -10.05
N LEU A 195 -8.99 -15.21 -9.13
CA LEU A 195 -9.87 -16.36 -9.22
C LEU A 195 -11.32 -15.93 -9.52
N PRO A 196 -12.14 -16.81 -10.12
CA PRO A 196 -13.55 -16.51 -10.31
C PRO A 196 -14.26 -16.11 -9.01
N ALA A 197 -15.18 -15.15 -9.10
CA ALA A 197 -16.02 -14.75 -7.98
C ALA A 197 -17.16 -15.77 -7.79
N ASP A 198 -16.84 -16.95 -7.28
CA ASP A 198 -17.76 -18.07 -7.04
C ASP A 198 -17.91 -18.35 -5.52
N PRO A 199 -18.74 -19.32 -5.11
CA PRO A 199 -18.96 -19.63 -3.68
C PRO A 199 -17.71 -20.11 -2.91
N THR A 200 -16.65 -20.54 -3.60
CA THR A 200 -15.41 -21.03 -2.97
C THR A 200 -14.35 -19.96 -2.78
N ASN A 201 -14.48 -18.81 -3.46
CA ASN A 201 -13.56 -17.69 -3.34
C ASN A 201 -13.93 -16.83 -2.12
N GLU A 202 -13.01 -16.72 -1.18
CA GLU A 202 -13.20 -15.93 0.04
C GLU A 202 -13.39 -14.43 -0.19
N HIS A 203 -12.94 -13.89 -1.33
CA HIS A 203 -13.09 -12.48 -1.73
C HIS A 203 -14.34 -12.23 -2.60
N THR A 204 -15.16 -13.22 -2.87
CA THR A 204 -16.37 -13.07 -3.69
C THR A 204 -17.25 -11.88 -3.27
N PRO A 205 -17.53 -11.62 -1.99
CA PRO A 205 -18.35 -10.47 -1.60
C PRO A 205 -17.73 -9.13 -2.05
N THR A 206 -16.41 -9.00 -1.95
CA THR A 206 -15.66 -7.80 -2.39
C THR A 206 -15.68 -7.66 -3.91
N LEU A 207 -15.45 -8.75 -4.64
CA LEU A 207 -15.43 -8.74 -6.11
C LEU A 207 -16.81 -8.50 -6.73
N LEU A 208 -17.90 -8.93 -6.09
CA LEU A 208 -19.25 -8.60 -6.50
C LEU A 208 -19.60 -7.13 -6.25
N GLU A 209 -19.04 -6.51 -5.21
CA GLU A 209 -19.23 -5.09 -4.93
C GLU A 209 -18.33 -4.22 -5.82
N PHE A 210 -17.10 -4.66 -6.08
CA PHE A 210 -16.11 -3.96 -6.90
C PHE A 210 -15.61 -4.84 -8.06
N PRO A 211 -16.40 -5.02 -9.12
CA PRO A 211 -16.00 -5.88 -10.25
C PRO A 211 -14.70 -5.45 -10.94
N GLY A 212 -14.36 -4.17 -10.87
CA GLY A 212 -13.10 -3.62 -11.41
C GLY A 212 -11.84 -4.08 -10.69
N TRP A 213 -11.98 -4.77 -9.54
CA TRP A 213 -10.85 -5.37 -8.82
C TRP A 213 -10.56 -6.81 -9.23
N SER A 214 -11.41 -7.42 -10.06
CA SER A 214 -11.14 -8.75 -10.61
C SER A 214 -10.07 -8.68 -11.70
N PHE A 215 -9.09 -9.58 -11.59
CA PHE A 215 -8.02 -9.79 -12.57
C PHE A 215 -8.11 -11.14 -13.24
N VAL A 216 -9.28 -11.78 -13.21
CA VAL A 216 -9.56 -13.02 -13.95
C VAL A 216 -9.34 -12.77 -15.44
N GLY A 217 -8.48 -13.60 -16.06
CA GLY A 217 -8.14 -13.45 -17.46
C GLY A 217 -7.11 -12.36 -17.77
N SER A 218 -6.44 -11.77 -16.75
CA SER A 218 -5.28 -10.90 -16.97
C SER A 218 -4.17 -11.65 -17.72
N GLN A 219 -3.35 -10.93 -18.49
CA GLN A 219 -2.27 -11.53 -19.28
C GLN A 219 -1.23 -12.24 -18.40
N PHE A 220 -0.96 -11.69 -17.21
CA PHE A 220 -0.06 -12.28 -16.24
C PHE A 220 -0.85 -12.79 -15.04
N SER A 221 -0.53 -13.99 -14.58
CA SER A 221 -0.99 -14.50 -13.29
C SER A 221 -0.36 -13.73 -12.13
N LYS A 222 -0.93 -13.84 -10.93
CA LYS A 222 -0.34 -13.27 -9.71
C LYS A 222 1.12 -13.69 -9.53
N MET A 223 1.44 -14.96 -9.69
CA MET A 223 2.80 -15.46 -9.46
C MET A 223 3.79 -14.97 -10.52
N GLU A 224 3.38 -14.82 -11.78
CA GLU A 224 4.20 -14.21 -12.82
C GLU A 224 4.52 -12.74 -12.50
N LEU A 225 3.52 -11.96 -12.05
CA LEU A 225 3.72 -10.57 -11.63
C LEU A 225 4.72 -10.46 -10.48
N LEU A 226 4.61 -11.33 -9.47
CA LEU A 226 5.54 -11.34 -8.34
C LEU A 226 6.95 -11.73 -8.78
N ALA A 227 7.09 -12.73 -9.65
CA ALA A 227 8.38 -13.13 -10.20
C ALA A 227 9.02 -12.01 -11.06
N GLN A 228 8.22 -11.26 -11.83
CA GLN A 228 8.69 -10.07 -12.56
C GLN A 228 9.21 -9.00 -11.58
N ARG A 229 8.45 -8.70 -10.51
CA ARG A 229 8.88 -7.76 -9.47
C ARG A 229 10.21 -8.19 -8.85
N ASP A 230 10.35 -9.46 -8.49
CA ASP A 230 11.55 -9.96 -7.81
C ASP A 230 12.78 -9.89 -8.73
N ARG A 231 12.64 -10.21 -10.03
CA ARG A 231 13.72 -9.99 -11.01
C ARG A 231 14.10 -8.52 -11.16
N MET A 232 13.12 -7.63 -11.18
CA MET A 232 13.37 -6.18 -11.21
C MET A 232 14.15 -5.73 -9.97
N ILE A 233 13.76 -6.16 -8.78
CA ILE A 233 14.44 -5.84 -7.52
C ILE A 233 15.89 -6.35 -7.53
N ALA A 234 16.10 -7.60 -7.92
CA ALA A 234 17.42 -8.21 -8.03
C ALA A 234 18.35 -7.46 -9.01
N ALA A 235 17.78 -6.95 -10.11
CA ALA A 235 18.55 -6.18 -11.11
C ALA A 235 18.95 -4.78 -10.61
N HIS A 236 18.37 -4.29 -9.51
CA HIS A 236 18.60 -2.93 -8.99
C HIS A 236 19.01 -2.90 -7.51
N PRO A 237 20.13 -3.53 -7.11
CA PRO A 237 20.51 -3.69 -5.71
C PRO A 237 20.81 -2.39 -4.96
N ARG A 238 21.04 -1.28 -5.67
CA ARG A 238 21.27 0.05 -5.08
C ARG A 238 19.99 0.85 -4.86
N THR A 239 18.85 0.36 -5.34
CA THR A 239 17.55 1.00 -5.16
C THR A 239 16.81 0.32 -4.01
N ARG A 240 16.27 1.11 -3.07
CA ARG A 240 15.42 0.59 -1.99
C ARG A 240 14.00 0.41 -2.50
N PHE A 241 13.46 -0.79 -2.35
CA PHE A 241 12.08 -1.10 -2.68
C PHE A 241 11.25 -1.29 -1.43
N LEU A 242 10.08 -0.66 -1.38
CA LEU A 242 9.04 -0.89 -0.40
C LEU A 242 7.93 -1.67 -1.10
N CYS A 243 7.88 -2.98 -0.87
CA CYS A 243 6.86 -3.84 -1.46
C CYS A 243 5.59 -3.76 -0.62
N ALA A 244 4.55 -3.16 -1.19
CA ALA A 244 3.28 -2.92 -0.53
C ALA A 244 2.59 -4.22 -0.09
N HIS A 245 1.78 -4.15 0.97
CA HIS A 245 0.81 -5.18 1.33
C HIS A 245 1.42 -6.56 1.57
N VAL A 246 2.48 -6.64 2.42
CA VAL A 246 3.23 -7.88 2.68
C VAL A 246 3.80 -8.46 1.37
N ALA A 247 4.47 -7.59 0.60
CA ALA A 247 4.97 -7.92 -0.75
C ALA A 247 3.88 -8.50 -1.68
N ASN A 248 2.61 -8.12 -1.47
CA ASN A 248 1.43 -8.61 -2.18
C ASN A 248 1.22 -10.15 -2.11
N LEU A 249 1.76 -10.79 -1.07
CA LEU A 249 1.61 -12.24 -0.86
C LEU A 249 1.35 -12.57 0.62
N PRO A 250 0.37 -11.92 1.28
CA PRO A 250 0.07 -12.16 2.70
C PRO A 250 -0.47 -13.58 2.96
N GLU A 251 -0.91 -14.27 1.91
CA GLU A 251 -1.43 -15.63 1.98
C GLU A 251 -0.30 -16.69 2.16
N ASP A 252 0.96 -16.34 1.85
CA ASP A 252 2.12 -17.23 1.97
C ASP A 252 3.31 -16.48 2.60
N LEU A 253 3.32 -16.40 3.92
CA LEU A 253 4.39 -15.72 4.67
C LEU A 253 5.75 -16.40 4.51
N ALA A 254 5.79 -17.71 4.22
CA ALA A 254 7.04 -18.41 3.98
C ALA A 254 7.67 -17.98 2.63
N ALA A 255 6.86 -17.70 1.62
CA ALA A 255 7.37 -17.13 0.38
C ALA A 255 7.85 -15.69 0.57
N VAL A 256 7.14 -14.87 1.36
CA VAL A 256 7.60 -13.50 1.68
C VAL A 256 8.90 -13.51 2.50
N ASP A 257 9.04 -14.47 3.40
CA ASP A 257 10.28 -14.70 4.16
C ASP A 257 11.49 -14.89 3.21
N ARG A 258 11.37 -15.76 2.22
CA ARG A 258 12.40 -15.97 1.19
C ARG A 258 12.71 -14.71 0.40
N ILE A 259 11.68 -13.97 -0.04
CA ILE A 259 11.84 -12.70 -0.77
C ILE A 259 12.68 -11.69 0.05
N LEU A 260 12.39 -11.56 1.33
CA LEU A 260 13.14 -10.66 2.21
C LEU A 260 14.57 -11.13 2.47
N GLU A 261 14.84 -12.43 2.50
CA GLU A 261 16.19 -12.99 2.64
C GLU A 261 17.02 -12.82 1.36
N GLU A 262 16.42 -13.05 0.19
CA GLU A 262 17.08 -12.95 -1.11
C GLU A 262 17.34 -11.51 -1.54
N HIS A 263 16.49 -10.55 -1.12
CA HIS A 263 16.57 -9.15 -1.54
C HIS A 263 16.81 -8.20 -0.35
N PRO A 264 18.06 -7.97 0.06
CA PRO A 264 18.40 -7.10 1.20
C PRO A 264 17.97 -5.64 1.03
N ASN A 265 17.75 -5.17 -0.21
CA ASN A 265 17.27 -3.83 -0.56
C ASN A 265 15.73 -3.70 -0.53
N THR A 266 15.02 -4.73 -0.04
CA THR A 266 13.54 -4.76 0.03
C THR A 266 13.06 -4.57 1.45
N MET A 267 12.03 -3.75 1.62
CA MET A 267 11.20 -3.66 2.81
C MET A 267 9.74 -3.89 2.44
N ILE A 268 8.89 -4.10 3.42
CA ILE A 268 7.45 -4.28 3.21
C ILE A 268 6.66 -3.37 4.14
N ASP A 269 5.43 -3.08 3.80
CA ASP A 269 4.38 -2.66 4.72
C ASP A 269 3.27 -3.73 4.79
N PHE A 270 2.37 -3.61 5.76
CA PHE A 270 1.25 -4.54 5.92
C PHE A 270 -0.10 -3.83 5.80
N SER A 271 -0.12 -2.69 5.15
CA SER A 271 -1.33 -1.90 4.91
C SER A 271 -2.41 -2.74 4.22
N ALA A 272 -3.67 -2.53 4.61
CA ALA A 272 -4.84 -3.24 4.08
C ALA A 272 -4.72 -4.77 4.08
N ARG A 273 -3.97 -5.39 5.04
CA ARG A 273 -3.77 -6.85 5.14
C ARG A 273 -4.01 -7.39 6.55
N LEU A 274 -4.85 -6.71 7.33
CA LEU A 274 -5.29 -7.25 8.63
C LEU A 274 -6.08 -8.54 8.48
N ASP A 275 -6.78 -8.70 7.36
CA ASP A 275 -7.57 -9.88 7.05
C ASP A 275 -6.71 -11.15 7.02
N GLU A 276 -5.71 -11.19 6.16
CA GLU A 276 -4.88 -12.36 5.98
C GLU A 276 -3.98 -12.59 7.20
N LEU A 277 -3.35 -11.53 7.70
CA LEU A 277 -2.42 -11.62 8.83
C LEU A 277 -3.11 -11.99 10.14
N GLY A 278 -4.29 -11.40 10.40
CA GLY A 278 -5.02 -11.64 11.65
C GLY A 278 -5.70 -13.00 11.72
N ARG A 279 -5.88 -13.70 10.59
CA ARG A 279 -6.37 -15.09 10.54
C ARG A 279 -5.26 -16.13 10.72
N GLN A 280 -3.99 -15.71 10.65
CA GLN A 280 -2.81 -16.55 10.90
C GLN A 280 -1.89 -15.94 11.98
N PRO A 281 -2.42 -15.65 13.19
CA PRO A 281 -1.72 -14.81 14.18
C PRO A 281 -0.39 -15.42 14.67
N TYR A 282 -0.25 -16.72 14.74
CA TYR A 282 0.99 -17.37 15.17
C TYR A 282 2.09 -17.17 14.13
N SER A 283 1.84 -17.53 12.88
CA SER A 283 2.79 -17.36 11.78
C SER A 283 3.10 -15.87 11.53
N ALA A 284 2.08 -15.00 11.56
CA ALA A 284 2.27 -13.56 11.42
C ALA A 284 3.16 -13.00 12.55
N ARG A 285 2.94 -13.42 13.80
CA ARG A 285 3.75 -12.97 14.92
C ARG A 285 5.22 -13.38 14.75
N GLU A 286 5.51 -14.63 14.40
CA GLU A 286 6.87 -15.11 14.15
C GLU A 286 7.53 -14.35 13.01
N PHE A 287 6.80 -14.13 11.91
CA PHE A 287 7.26 -13.36 10.76
C PHE A 287 7.62 -11.91 11.16
N PHE A 288 6.75 -11.22 11.93
CA PHE A 288 7.00 -9.86 12.40
C PHE A 288 8.20 -9.79 13.38
N LEU A 289 8.41 -10.78 14.21
CA LEU A 289 9.57 -10.86 15.09
C LEU A 289 10.87 -11.07 14.31
N LYS A 290 10.86 -11.93 13.30
CA LYS A 290 12.01 -12.21 12.42
C LYS A 290 12.38 -10.97 11.60
N HIS A 291 11.39 -10.36 10.94
CA HIS A 291 11.60 -9.27 10.00
C HIS A 291 11.33 -7.88 10.59
N GLN A 292 11.43 -7.73 11.90
CA GLN A 292 11.12 -6.49 12.62
C GLN A 292 11.83 -5.23 12.09
N ASP A 293 12.98 -5.40 11.43
CA ASP A 293 13.77 -4.31 10.84
C ASP A 293 13.40 -4.02 9.37
N ARG A 294 12.44 -4.76 8.82
CA ARG A 294 12.08 -4.73 7.41
C ARG A 294 10.61 -4.38 7.16
N ILE A 295 9.83 -4.16 8.23
CA ILE A 295 8.39 -3.90 8.18
C ILE A 295 8.10 -2.46 8.56
N LEU A 296 7.34 -1.74 7.73
CA LEU A 296 6.84 -0.39 7.99
C LEU A 296 5.37 -0.46 8.41
N PHE A 297 4.97 0.46 9.28
CA PHE A 297 3.57 0.73 9.56
C PHE A 297 2.95 1.52 8.41
N GLY A 298 1.76 1.14 7.98
CA GLY A 298 0.94 1.81 7.00
C GLY A 298 -0.46 1.22 7.04
N VAL A 299 -1.48 1.97 6.65
CA VAL A 299 -2.87 1.49 6.69
C VAL A 299 -3.54 1.39 5.32
N ASP A 300 -3.23 2.28 4.39
CA ASP A 300 -3.85 2.35 3.05
C ASP A 300 -5.39 2.35 3.12
N MET A 301 -5.93 3.16 4.01
CA MET A 301 -7.36 3.31 4.29
C MET A 301 -7.67 4.77 4.65
N PRO A 302 -8.95 5.19 4.65
CA PRO A 302 -9.33 6.51 5.13
C PRO A 302 -8.72 6.83 6.50
N VAL A 303 -8.28 8.07 6.68
CA VAL A 303 -7.69 8.56 7.94
C VAL A 303 -8.80 8.70 8.99
N ASP A 304 -8.99 7.64 9.76
CA ASP A 304 -9.99 7.50 10.80
C ASP A 304 -9.34 6.96 12.07
N PRO A 305 -9.56 7.58 13.25
CA PRO A 305 -8.98 7.11 14.51
C PRO A 305 -9.31 5.65 14.84
N ASP A 306 -10.51 5.18 14.52
CA ASP A 306 -10.93 3.81 14.86
C ASP A 306 -10.27 2.79 13.92
N VAL A 307 -10.02 3.16 12.66
CA VAL A 307 -9.19 2.36 11.75
C VAL A 307 -7.79 2.19 12.33
N TYR A 308 -7.14 3.28 12.73
CA TYR A 308 -5.81 3.21 13.35
C TYR A 308 -5.80 2.39 14.65
N ARG A 309 -6.80 2.57 15.52
CA ARG A 309 -6.94 1.79 16.76
C ARG A 309 -7.06 0.30 16.51
N CYS A 310 -7.73 -0.10 15.43
CA CYS A 310 -7.79 -1.50 15.02
C CYS A 310 -6.40 -2.06 14.66
N TYR A 311 -5.60 -1.30 13.90
CA TYR A 311 -4.22 -1.68 13.60
C TYR A 311 -3.35 -1.75 14.86
N PHE A 312 -3.52 -0.84 15.80
CA PHE A 312 -2.81 -0.88 17.08
C PHE A 312 -3.26 -2.07 17.93
N ARG A 313 -4.58 -2.35 18.01
CA ARG A 313 -5.11 -3.54 18.67
C ARG A 313 -4.47 -4.81 18.08
N PHE A 314 -4.40 -4.91 16.75
CA PHE A 314 -3.76 -6.03 16.08
C PHE A 314 -2.29 -6.20 16.45
N LEU A 315 -1.51 -5.12 16.51
CA LEU A 315 -0.08 -5.20 16.81
C LEU A 315 0.23 -5.37 18.30
N GLU A 316 -0.48 -4.63 19.16
CA GLU A 316 -0.12 -4.45 20.57
C GLU A 316 -0.76 -5.46 21.52
N THR A 317 -1.91 -6.04 21.16
CA THR A 317 -2.70 -6.91 22.05
C THR A 317 -2.65 -8.36 21.62
N ARG A 318 -3.12 -9.24 22.50
CA ARG A 318 -3.43 -10.64 22.20
C ARG A 318 -4.92 -10.88 22.18
N ASP A 319 -5.70 -9.86 21.87
CA ASP A 319 -7.13 -9.96 21.76
C ASP A 319 -7.54 -10.97 20.69
N GLU A 320 -8.64 -11.65 20.97
CA GLU A 320 -9.09 -12.76 20.13
C GLU A 320 -10.42 -12.39 19.47
N TYR A 321 -10.57 -12.83 18.21
CA TYR A 321 -11.82 -12.89 17.48
C TYR A 321 -12.56 -11.54 17.39
N PHE A 322 -11.86 -10.47 17.03
CA PHE A 322 -12.44 -9.13 16.91
C PHE A 322 -12.66 -8.68 15.46
N GLU A 323 -13.54 -7.70 15.29
CA GLU A 323 -13.85 -7.10 14.00
C GLU A 323 -12.71 -6.19 13.51
N TYR A 324 -12.63 -6.03 12.20
CA TYR A 324 -11.73 -5.10 11.53
C TYR A 324 -12.49 -4.37 10.40
N PRO A 325 -12.04 -3.18 9.96
CA PRO A 325 -12.65 -2.45 8.86
C PRO A 325 -12.30 -3.09 7.51
N ASP A 326 -13.22 -2.98 6.55
CA ASP A 326 -12.91 -3.33 5.16
C ASP A 326 -11.98 -2.28 4.51
N TYR A 327 -11.59 -2.50 3.26
CA TYR A 327 -10.69 -1.61 2.50
C TYR A 327 -11.16 -0.15 2.37
N LEU A 328 -12.42 0.14 2.66
CA LEU A 328 -13.00 1.48 2.71
C LEU A 328 -13.18 2.01 4.13
N GLY A 329 -12.62 1.34 5.12
CA GLY A 329 -12.77 1.71 6.52
C GLY A 329 -14.15 1.42 7.13
N ARG A 330 -14.98 0.60 6.47
CA ARG A 330 -16.36 0.31 6.92
C ARG A 330 -16.39 -0.92 7.82
N TRP A 331 -17.02 -0.79 8.95
CA TRP A 331 -17.19 -1.86 9.93
C TRP A 331 -18.38 -2.79 9.60
N GLY A 332 -18.32 -4.03 10.09
CA GLY A 332 -19.37 -5.03 9.90
C GLY A 332 -19.53 -5.54 8.46
N ARG A 333 -18.55 -5.25 7.60
CA ARG A 333 -18.53 -5.68 6.19
C ARG A 333 -17.69 -6.92 5.97
N CYS A 334 -16.70 -7.15 6.84
CA CYS A 334 -15.80 -8.29 6.73
C CYS A 334 -16.46 -9.57 7.26
N ARG A 335 -16.21 -10.68 6.59
CA ARG A 335 -16.74 -12.01 6.93
C ARG A 335 -16.03 -12.62 8.13
N TRP A 336 -14.75 -12.34 8.26
CA TRP A 336 -13.86 -12.97 9.23
C TRP A 336 -13.76 -12.14 10.51
N ARG A 337 -13.10 -12.73 11.49
CA ARG A 337 -12.59 -12.07 12.68
C ARG A 337 -11.09 -12.30 12.74
N ILE A 338 -10.38 -11.41 13.37
CA ILE A 338 -8.93 -11.43 13.46
C ILE A 338 -8.46 -11.52 14.91
N TYR A 339 -7.17 -11.76 15.06
CA TYR A 339 -6.51 -11.95 16.35
C TYR A 339 -5.28 -11.04 16.44
N GLY A 340 -5.00 -10.52 17.63
CA GLY A 340 -3.86 -9.66 17.89
C GLY A 340 -2.55 -10.44 17.99
N LEU A 341 -1.43 -9.78 17.61
CA LEU A 341 -0.10 -10.38 17.61
C LEU A 341 0.61 -10.25 18.95
N GLY A 342 0.30 -9.24 19.77
CA GLY A 342 0.97 -8.99 21.04
C GLY A 342 2.47 -8.82 20.91
N LEU A 343 2.90 -7.92 20.01
CA LEU A 343 4.30 -7.69 19.72
C LEU A 343 5.02 -6.99 20.88
N PRO A 344 6.29 -7.33 21.16
CA PRO A 344 7.09 -6.64 22.18
C PRO A 344 7.35 -5.18 21.81
N GLU A 345 7.48 -4.31 22.80
CA GLU A 345 7.72 -2.86 22.62
C GLU A 345 8.91 -2.54 21.70
N ARG A 346 10.01 -3.29 21.79
CA ARG A 346 11.18 -3.10 20.92
C ARG A 346 10.84 -3.28 19.45
N VAL A 347 9.91 -4.20 19.14
CA VAL A 347 9.43 -4.47 17.77
C VAL A 347 8.45 -3.39 17.33
N LEU A 348 7.50 -3.02 18.19
CA LEU A 348 6.56 -1.94 17.93
C LEU A 348 7.28 -0.62 17.58
N ARG A 349 8.32 -0.23 18.32
CA ARG A 349 9.13 0.97 18.03
C ARG A 349 9.73 0.94 16.62
N LYS A 350 10.20 -0.23 16.18
CA LYS A 350 10.78 -0.38 14.85
C LYS A 350 9.72 -0.21 13.77
N ILE A 351 8.61 -0.91 13.92
CA ILE A 351 7.52 -0.93 12.95
C ILE A 351 6.83 0.44 12.87
N TYR A 352 6.50 1.04 14.01
CA TYR A 352 5.77 2.32 14.03
C TYR A 352 6.58 3.49 13.47
N ASN A 353 7.90 3.53 13.71
CA ASN A 353 8.64 4.71 13.29
C ASN A 353 10.08 4.45 12.83
N LYS A 354 10.90 3.68 13.56
CA LYS A 354 12.35 3.61 13.28
C LYS A 354 12.65 3.13 11.85
N ASN A 355 11.88 2.19 11.33
CA ASN A 355 12.08 1.69 9.98
C ASN A 355 11.74 2.76 8.94
N ALA A 356 10.62 3.47 9.10
CA ALA A 356 10.24 4.57 8.20
C ALA A 356 11.26 5.71 8.23
N LEU A 357 11.73 6.13 9.43
CA LEU A 357 12.78 7.13 9.56
C LEU A 357 14.10 6.76 8.87
N ARG A 358 14.43 5.47 8.83
CA ARG A 358 15.65 4.99 8.18
C ARG A 358 15.56 4.98 6.65
N VAL A 359 14.37 4.77 6.08
CA VAL A 359 14.23 4.49 4.64
C VAL A 359 13.57 5.60 3.85
N ILE A 360 12.81 6.47 4.51
CA ILE A 360 12.14 7.62 3.88
C ILE A 360 12.92 8.88 4.28
N PRO A 361 13.65 9.50 3.36
CA PRO A 361 14.48 10.67 3.67
C PRO A 361 13.63 11.87 4.12
N GLY A 362 14.19 12.70 5.00
CA GLY A 362 13.58 13.96 5.45
C GLY A 362 12.44 13.79 6.47
N LEU A 363 12.33 12.61 7.10
CA LEU A 363 11.45 12.40 8.26
C LEU A 363 12.19 12.59 9.60
N GLU A 364 13.49 12.84 9.58
CA GLU A 364 14.28 13.10 10.78
C GLU A 364 13.73 14.34 11.50
N GLY A 365 13.55 14.25 12.81
CA GLY A 365 12.99 15.34 13.61
C GLY A 365 11.45 15.48 13.54
N SER A 366 10.75 14.51 12.94
CA SER A 366 9.28 14.49 12.92
C SER A 366 8.63 13.85 14.16
N LEU A 367 9.42 13.26 15.06
CA LEU A 367 8.98 12.62 16.31
C LEU A 367 9.39 13.43 17.52
#